data_624303b20ce8e82355f7beb095614e73
#
_entry.id   624303b20ce8e82355f7beb095614e73
#
_cell.length_a   1.000
_cell.length_b   1.000
_cell.length_c   1.000
_cell.angle_alpha   90.00
_cell.angle_beta   90.00
_cell.angle_gamma   90.00
#
_symmetry.space_group_name_H-M   'P 1'
#
loop_
_entity.id
_entity.type
_entity.pdbx_description
1 polymer ?
#
loop_
_entity_poly.entity_id
_entity_poly.type
_entity_poly.pdbx_seq_one_letter_code
_entity_poly.pdbx_strand_id
1 'polypeptide(L)'
;MANKFFPVSIDINNKNILVIGAGKIALRKIETLLNYNCNITVITKEVLEEKFLELEKNNKIKIFKNQEFEEKFLENIFLVVVATDNEALNKDISQLCMSNNILVNNITSKDDMNVRFASIYEKDDIQIAISANGNPKKAIEIKNKIKDIF
;
A
#
# COMPACT_ATOMS: atom_id res chain seq x y z
N MET A 1 -14.20 -6.36 -22.36
CA MET A 1 -14.48 -5.41 -21.26
C MET A 1 -13.30 -4.48 -21.02
N ALA A 2 -13.59 -3.22 -20.79
CA ALA A 2 -12.53 -2.26 -20.48
C ALA A 2 -11.94 -2.54 -19.09
N ASN A 3 -10.63 -2.37 -18.95
CA ASN A 3 -9.96 -2.45 -17.67
C ASN A 3 -10.30 -1.21 -16.82
N LYS A 4 -10.61 -1.43 -15.56
CA LYS A 4 -10.87 -0.35 -14.59
C LYS A 4 -9.60 0.42 -14.24
N PHE A 5 -8.45 -0.27 -14.18
CA PHE A 5 -7.20 0.31 -13.73
C PHE A 5 -6.27 0.61 -14.90
N PHE A 6 -5.90 1.88 -15.01
CA PHE A 6 -4.97 2.37 -16.00
C PHE A 6 -3.57 2.45 -15.39
N PRO A 7 -2.57 1.75 -15.95
CA PRO A 7 -1.22 1.78 -15.38
C PRO A 7 -0.54 3.11 -15.63
N VAL A 8 -0.05 3.69 -14.55
CA VAL A 8 0.71 4.95 -14.57
C VAL A 8 1.85 4.86 -13.56
N SER A 9 2.86 5.69 -13.75
CA SER A 9 3.87 5.95 -12.72
C SER A 9 3.48 7.21 -11.96
N ILE A 10 3.56 7.15 -10.63
CA ILE A 10 3.18 8.25 -9.75
C ILE A 10 4.39 8.73 -8.97
N ASP A 11 4.61 10.03 -8.94
CA ASP A 11 5.61 10.65 -8.08
C ASP A 11 5.06 10.74 -6.65
N ILE A 12 5.66 9.96 -5.75
CA ILE A 12 5.31 9.96 -4.33
C ILE A 12 6.38 10.62 -3.47
N ASN A 13 7.33 11.32 -4.09
CA ASN A 13 8.41 11.99 -3.38
C ASN A 13 7.86 13.02 -2.38
N ASN A 14 8.24 12.88 -1.12
CA ASN A 14 7.75 13.69 0.01
C ASN A 14 6.24 13.65 0.25
N LYS A 15 5.53 12.68 -0.33
CA LYS A 15 4.10 12.51 -0.08
C LYS A 15 3.85 11.77 1.22
N ASN A 16 2.73 12.08 1.87
CA ASN A 16 2.29 11.43 3.10
C ASN A 16 1.42 10.22 2.79
N ILE A 17 1.82 9.08 3.31
CA ILE A 17 1.13 7.81 3.11
C ILE A 17 0.67 7.30 4.47
N LEU A 18 -0.60 6.91 4.56
CA LEU A 18 -1.19 6.36 5.76
C LEU A 18 -1.42 4.86 5.55
N VAL A 19 -0.92 4.05 6.48
CA VAL A 19 -1.17 2.60 6.48
C VAL A 19 -2.00 2.28 7.73
N ILE A 20 -3.13 1.60 7.52
CA ILE A 20 -4.06 1.24 8.58
C ILE A 20 -3.99 -0.26 8.78
N GLY A 21 -3.46 -0.68 9.93
CA GLY A 21 -3.15 -2.07 10.25
C GLY A 21 -1.65 -2.34 10.26
N ALA A 22 -1.21 -3.35 11.00
CA ALA A 22 0.21 -3.68 11.19
C ALA A 22 0.46 -5.20 11.17
N GLY A 23 -0.12 -5.88 10.19
CA GLY A 23 0.11 -7.29 9.89
C GLY A 23 1.10 -7.51 8.74
N LYS A 24 1.21 -8.76 8.30
CA LYS A 24 2.17 -9.16 7.25
C LYS A 24 1.95 -8.45 5.91
N ILE A 25 0.70 -8.30 5.49
CA ILE A 25 0.39 -7.68 4.20
C ILE A 25 0.70 -6.19 4.24
N ALA A 26 0.35 -5.51 5.35
CA ALA A 26 0.72 -4.12 5.57
C ALA A 26 2.25 -3.94 5.51
N LEU A 27 2.99 -4.84 6.16
CA LEU A 27 4.46 -4.80 6.16
C LEU A 27 5.04 -4.88 4.74
N ARG A 28 4.53 -5.80 3.92
CA ARG A 28 4.98 -5.93 2.51
C ARG A 28 4.75 -4.66 1.71
N LYS A 29 3.59 -4.02 1.91
CA LYS A 29 3.29 -2.74 1.24
C LYS A 29 4.25 -1.64 1.69
N ILE A 30 4.52 -1.57 2.99
CA ILE A 30 5.48 -0.61 3.57
C ILE A 30 6.88 -0.85 3.02
N GLU A 31 7.35 -2.09 2.98
CA GLU A 31 8.67 -2.43 2.44
C GLU A 31 8.83 -1.99 0.98
N THR A 32 7.79 -2.14 0.18
CA THR A 32 7.77 -1.62 -1.20
C THR A 32 7.89 -0.10 -1.20
N LEU A 33 7.10 0.59 -0.37
CA LEU A 33 7.08 2.06 -0.29
C LEU A 33 8.39 2.65 0.24
N LEU A 34 9.11 1.91 1.08
CA LEU A 34 10.40 2.36 1.64
C LEU A 34 11.52 2.47 0.59
N ASN A 35 11.31 1.93 -0.61
CA ASN A 35 12.23 2.14 -1.73
C ASN A 35 12.08 3.54 -2.35
N TYR A 36 11.08 4.29 -1.92
CA TYR A 36 10.77 5.63 -2.41
C TYR A 36 10.85 6.63 -1.26
N ASN A 37 11.09 7.89 -1.58
CA ASN A 37 11.21 8.95 -0.58
C ASN A 37 9.83 9.50 -0.20
N CYS A 38 9.08 8.76 0.60
CA CYS A 38 7.77 9.16 1.10
C CYS A 38 7.71 9.07 2.62
N ASN A 39 6.71 9.72 3.21
CA ASN A 39 6.50 9.75 4.65
C ASN A 39 5.41 8.75 5.03
N ILE A 40 5.75 7.70 5.78
CA ILE A 40 4.82 6.64 6.13
C ILE A 40 4.40 6.76 7.58
N THR A 41 3.09 6.87 7.82
CA THR A 41 2.47 6.80 9.13
C THR A 41 1.59 5.57 9.19
N VAL A 42 1.72 4.80 10.26
CA VAL A 42 0.91 3.60 10.52
C VAL A 42 -0.01 3.88 11.70
N ILE A 43 -1.28 3.54 11.58
CA ILE A 43 -2.20 3.48 12.71
C ILE A 43 -2.68 2.04 12.86
N THR A 44 -2.66 1.54 14.09
CA THR A 44 -3.02 0.16 14.38
C THR A 44 -3.47 -0.01 15.82
N LYS A 45 -4.38 -0.95 16.05
CA LYS A 45 -4.74 -1.37 17.41
C LYS A 45 -3.60 -2.17 18.02
N GLU A 46 -2.96 -3.02 17.23
CA GLU A 46 -1.90 -3.92 17.68
C GLU A 46 -0.85 -4.08 16.59
N VAL A 47 0.42 -4.13 16.99
CA VAL A 47 1.53 -4.43 16.09
C VAL A 47 1.75 -5.94 16.10
N LEU A 48 1.53 -6.59 14.95
CA LEU A 48 1.59 -8.05 14.83
C LEU A 48 2.95 -8.57 14.33
N GLU A 49 3.81 -7.69 13.83
CA GLU A 49 5.13 -8.04 13.31
C GLU A 49 6.20 -7.17 13.94
N GLU A 50 7.25 -7.77 14.50
CA GLU A 50 8.34 -7.04 15.16
C GLU A 50 9.06 -6.05 14.24
N LYS A 51 9.09 -6.32 12.95
CA LYS A 51 9.73 -5.44 11.96
C LYS A 51 9.18 -4.02 11.98
N PHE A 52 7.91 -3.82 12.32
CA PHE A 52 7.33 -2.49 12.50
C PHE A 52 8.07 -1.69 13.58
N LEU A 53 8.37 -2.33 14.69
CA LEU A 53 9.06 -1.67 15.81
C LEU A 53 10.51 -1.31 15.43
N GLU A 54 11.17 -2.16 14.68
CA GLU A 54 12.50 -1.88 14.15
C GLU A 54 12.48 -0.69 13.19
N LEU A 55 11.51 -0.65 12.28
CA LEU A 55 11.36 0.47 11.33
C LEU A 55 11.06 1.78 12.05
N GLU A 56 10.21 1.75 13.08
CA GLU A 56 9.93 2.92 13.92
C GLU A 56 11.18 3.41 14.64
N LYS A 57 11.92 2.50 15.25
CA LYS A 57 13.17 2.80 15.98
C LYS A 57 14.21 3.47 15.07
N ASN A 58 14.26 3.05 13.79
CA ASN A 58 15.17 3.58 12.79
C ASN A 58 14.63 4.82 12.07
N ASN A 59 13.53 5.39 12.56
CA ASN A 59 12.87 6.56 11.98
C ASN A 59 12.45 6.40 10.51
N LYS A 60 12.15 5.15 10.10
CA LYS A 60 11.67 4.86 8.74
C LYS A 60 10.17 5.06 8.61
N ILE A 61 9.44 4.86 9.70
CA ILE A 61 7.99 5.02 9.78
C ILE A 61 7.63 5.64 11.13
N LYS A 62 6.42 6.18 11.22
CA LYS A 62 5.81 6.63 12.46
C LYS A 62 4.61 5.73 12.77
N ILE A 63 4.46 5.28 14.00
CA ILE A 63 3.37 4.37 14.41
C ILE A 63 2.55 4.98 15.53
N PHE A 64 1.24 5.01 15.35
CA PHE A 64 0.26 5.23 16.42
C PHE A 64 -0.31 3.89 16.85
N LYS A 65 0.14 3.39 18.01
CA LYS A 65 -0.27 2.11 18.58
C LYS A 65 -1.55 2.28 19.39
N ASN A 66 -2.32 1.20 19.55
CA ASN A 66 -3.58 1.20 20.27
C ASN A 66 -4.52 2.32 19.77
N GLN A 67 -4.53 2.53 18.47
CA GLN A 67 -5.24 3.62 17.82
C GLN A 67 -6.24 3.08 16.80
N GLU A 68 -7.50 3.47 16.96
CA GLU A 68 -8.52 3.23 15.94
C GLU A 68 -8.44 4.28 14.84
N PHE A 69 -8.94 3.92 13.66
CA PHE A 69 -9.04 4.88 12.56
C PHE A 69 -10.05 5.98 12.90
N GLU A 70 -9.67 7.21 12.64
CA GLU A 70 -10.52 8.39 12.69
C GLU A 70 -10.31 9.21 11.42
N GLU A 71 -11.36 9.85 10.94
CA GLU A 71 -11.32 10.62 9.68
C GLU A 71 -10.23 11.71 9.69
N LYS A 72 -9.90 12.26 10.85
CA LYS A 72 -8.84 13.27 11.00
C LYS A 72 -7.48 12.81 10.49
N PHE A 73 -7.23 11.49 10.49
CA PHE A 73 -5.97 10.92 9.99
C PHE A 73 -5.81 11.03 8.48
N LEU A 74 -6.88 11.35 7.76
CA LEU A 74 -6.83 11.53 6.30
C LEU A 74 -6.35 12.93 5.88
N GLU A 75 -6.19 13.85 6.82
CA GLU A 75 -5.73 15.20 6.52
C GLU A 75 -4.32 15.17 5.91
N ASN A 76 -4.16 15.82 4.75
CA ASN A 76 -2.91 15.89 4.00
C ASN A 76 -2.32 14.54 3.58
N ILE A 77 -3.14 13.50 3.46
CA ILE A 77 -2.73 12.17 3.00
C ILE A 77 -2.91 12.07 1.49
N PHE A 78 -1.87 11.59 0.82
CA PHE A 78 -1.87 11.35 -0.62
C PHE A 78 -2.38 9.94 -0.97
N LEU A 79 -1.95 8.93 -0.20
CA LEU A 79 -2.26 7.53 -0.44
C LEU A 79 -2.53 6.81 0.88
N VAL A 80 -3.59 6.01 0.90
CA VAL A 80 -3.96 5.18 2.05
C VAL A 80 -3.83 3.70 1.67
N VAL A 81 -3.22 2.92 2.54
CA VAL A 81 -3.24 1.45 2.46
C VAL A 81 -4.10 0.94 3.61
N VAL A 82 -5.23 0.34 3.27
CA VAL A 82 -6.17 -0.21 4.26
C VAL A 82 -5.92 -1.70 4.41
N ALA A 83 -5.35 -2.09 5.55
CA ALA A 83 -4.77 -3.40 5.77
C ALA A 83 -5.13 -4.01 7.13
N THR A 84 -6.36 -3.76 7.61
CA THR A 84 -6.85 -4.40 8.83
C THR A 84 -7.41 -5.80 8.55
N ASP A 85 -7.70 -6.57 9.57
CA ASP A 85 -8.37 -7.87 9.47
C ASP A 85 -9.90 -7.75 9.39
N ASN A 86 -10.44 -6.56 9.46
CA ASN A 86 -11.89 -6.28 9.41
C ASN A 86 -12.28 -5.79 8.01
N GLU A 87 -12.85 -6.68 7.20
CA GLU A 87 -13.25 -6.37 5.82
C GLU A 87 -14.28 -5.24 5.73
N ALA A 88 -15.25 -5.20 6.64
CA ALA A 88 -16.29 -4.16 6.63
C ALA A 88 -15.66 -2.78 6.92
N LEU A 89 -14.77 -2.70 7.88
CA LEU A 89 -14.05 -1.47 8.19
C LEU A 89 -13.17 -1.03 7.01
N ASN A 90 -12.46 -1.97 6.38
CA ASN A 90 -11.63 -1.70 5.22
C ASN A 90 -12.45 -1.11 4.06
N LYS A 91 -13.64 -1.66 3.83
CA LYS A 91 -14.57 -1.16 2.82
C LYS A 91 -15.04 0.26 3.12
N ASP A 92 -15.45 0.51 4.37
CA ASP A 92 -15.94 1.83 4.79
C ASP A 92 -14.86 2.90 4.64
N ILE A 93 -13.64 2.61 5.09
CA ILE A 93 -12.50 3.52 4.95
C ILE A 93 -12.18 3.77 3.48
N SER A 94 -12.19 2.72 2.66
CA SER A 94 -11.91 2.84 1.22
C SER A 94 -12.94 3.73 0.52
N GLN A 95 -14.22 3.56 0.84
CA GLN A 95 -15.29 4.39 0.27
C GLN A 95 -15.16 5.84 0.71
N LEU A 96 -14.79 6.08 1.97
CA LEU A 96 -14.53 7.43 2.49
C LEU A 96 -13.36 8.09 1.73
N CYS A 97 -12.28 7.37 1.54
CA CYS A 97 -11.12 7.87 0.77
C CYS A 97 -11.52 8.21 -0.66
N MET A 98 -12.22 7.31 -1.34
CA MET A 98 -12.62 7.53 -2.73
C MET A 98 -13.56 8.73 -2.88
N SER A 99 -14.49 8.92 -1.95
CA SER A 99 -15.39 10.07 -1.97
C SER A 99 -14.67 11.42 -1.71
N ASN A 100 -13.49 11.37 -1.11
CA ASN A 100 -12.64 12.54 -0.87
C ASN A 100 -11.48 12.65 -1.88
N ASN A 101 -11.51 11.89 -2.96
CA ASN A 101 -10.48 11.85 -4.00
C ASN A 101 -9.07 11.54 -3.46
N ILE A 102 -9.00 10.68 -2.45
CA ILE A 102 -7.75 10.17 -1.89
C ILE A 102 -7.47 8.80 -2.52
N LEU A 103 -6.23 8.57 -2.93
CA LEU A 103 -5.82 7.27 -3.44
C LEU A 103 -5.89 6.24 -2.32
N VAL A 104 -6.52 5.09 -2.56
CA VAL A 104 -6.66 4.04 -1.56
C VAL A 104 -6.46 2.65 -2.17
N ASN A 105 -5.64 1.86 -1.51
CA ASN A 105 -5.43 0.44 -1.77
C ASN A 105 -6.04 -0.36 -0.61
N ASN A 106 -6.90 -1.32 -0.93
CA ASN A 106 -7.59 -2.16 0.05
C ASN A 106 -7.14 -3.61 -0.11
N ILE A 107 -6.56 -4.20 0.92
CA ILE A 107 -6.01 -5.55 0.84
C ILE A 107 -7.07 -6.66 0.82
N THR A 108 -8.29 -6.38 1.25
CA THR A 108 -9.36 -7.38 1.36
C THR A 108 -10.38 -7.34 0.23
N SER A 109 -10.23 -6.41 -0.71
CA SER A 109 -11.16 -6.27 -1.84
C SER A 109 -10.41 -5.96 -3.12
N LYS A 110 -10.91 -6.50 -4.24
CA LYS A 110 -10.38 -6.17 -5.57
C LYS A 110 -11.02 -4.91 -6.15
N ASP A 111 -12.19 -4.54 -5.67
CA ASP A 111 -13.03 -3.51 -6.27
C ASP A 111 -13.17 -2.24 -5.42
N ASP A 112 -13.11 -2.36 -4.10
CA ASP A 112 -13.22 -1.23 -3.17
C ASP A 112 -11.88 -0.52 -3.02
N MET A 113 -11.34 -0.03 -4.12
CA MET A 113 -10.09 0.74 -4.16
C MET A 113 -9.99 1.49 -5.48
N ASN A 114 -9.17 2.50 -5.54
CA ASN A 114 -8.89 3.27 -6.76
C ASN A 114 -7.43 3.23 -7.20
N VAL A 115 -6.55 2.56 -6.43
CA VAL A 115 -5.16 2.32 -6.80
C VAL A 115 -4.78 0.88 -6.47
N ARG A 116 -4.01 0.25 -7.36
CA ARG A 116 -3.44 -1.08 -7.13
C ARG A 116 -1.91 -1.00 -7.14
N PHE A 117 -1.28 -1.78 -6.27
CA PHE A 117 0.16 -1.97 -6.30
C PHE A 117 0.49 -3.06 -7.32
N ALA A 118 1.34 -2.72 -8.28
CA ALA A 118 1.87 -3.70 -9.21
C ALA A 118 3.03 -4.47 -8.56
N SER A 119 3.36 -5.64 -9.11
CA SER A 119 4.63 -6.31 -8.81
C SER A 119 5.73 -5.62 -9.61
N ILE A 120 6.80 -5.20 -8.95
CA ILE A 120 7.82 -4.34 -9.56
C ILE A 120 9.14 -5.10 -9.69
N TYR A 121 9.74 -5.03 -10.87
CA TYR A 121 11.12 -5.44 -11.11
C TYR A 121 11.92 -4.24 -11.58
N GLU A 122 13.04 -3.99 -10.91
CA GLU A 122 13.93 -2.87 -11.25
C GLU A 122 15.33 -3.39 -11.53
N LYS A 123 15.94 -2.88 -12.57
CA LYS A 123 17.33 -3.15 -12.91
C LYS A 123 17.88 -1.95 -13.69
N ASP A 124 18.97 -1.38 -13.18
CA ASP A 124 19.59 -0.18 -13.73
C ASP A 124 18.56 0.98 -13.81
N ASP A 125 18.29 1.49 -15.01
CA ASP A 125 17.30 2.55 -15.25
C ASP A 125 15.95 2.02 -15.73
N ILE A 126 15.76 0.67 -15.71
CA ILE A 126 14.53 0.01 -16.15
C ILE A 126 13.66 -0.32 -14.96
N GLN A 127 12.39 0.07 -15.02
CA GLN A 127 11.36 -0.33 -14.09
C GLN A 127 10.26 -1.04 -14.85
N ILE A 128 9.93 -2.27 -14.44
CA ILE A 128 8.86 -3.06 -15.04
C ILE A 128 7.81 -3.32 -13.98
N ALA A 129 6.60 -2.81 -14.22
CA ALA A 129 5.46 -3.00 -13.33
C ALA A 129 4.51 -4.02 -13.95
N ILE A 130 4.18 -5.07 -13.19
CA ILE A 130 3.34 -6.17 -13.67
C ILE A 130 2.07 -6.21 -12.83
N SER A 131 0.94 -6.11 -13.50
CA SER A 131 -0.38 -6.24 -12.91
C SER A 131 -1.13 -7.36 -13.62
N ALA A 132 -1.76 -8.25 -12.86
CA ALA A 132 -2.51 -9.39 -13.39
C ALA A 132 -3.95 -9.36 -12.85
N ASN A 133 -4.63 -8.26 -13.08
CA ASN A 133 -6.04 -8.03 -12.72
C ASN A 133 -6.36 -8.40 -11.26
N GLY A 134 -5.49 -7.97 -10.34
CA GLY A 134 -5.66 -8.24 -8.90
C GLY A 134 -5.27 -9.66 -8.46
N ASN A 135 -4.51 -10.38 -9.29
CA ASN A 135 -3.95 -11.69 -8.93
C ASN A 135 -2.44 -11.56 -8.66
N PRO A 136 -2.03 -11.40 -7.40
CA PRO A 136 -0.62 -11.17 -7.06
C PRO A 136 0.27 -12.37 -7.36
N LYS A 137 -0.24 -13.59 -7.25
CA LYS A 137 0.54 -14.82 -7.55
C LYS A 137 0.93 -14.86 -9.02
N LYS A 138 0.00 -14.56 -9.90
CA LYS A 138 0.26 -14.53 -11.35
C LYS A 138 1.24 -13.42 -11.72
N ALA A 139 1.11 -12.24 -11.10
CA ALA A 139 2.01 -11.12 -11.32
C ALA A 139 3.45 -11.48 -10.90
N ILE A 140 3.64 -12.13 -9.74
CA ILE A 140 4.95 -12.56 -9.25
C ILE A 140 5.55 -13.62 -10.16
N GLU A 141 4.75 -14.58 -10.64
CA GLU A 141 5.20 -15.62 -11.56
C GLU A 141 5.77 -15.00 -12.85
N ILE A 142 5.06 -14.05 -13.42
CA ILE A 142 5.51 -13.34 -14.63
C ILE A 142 6.76 -12.50 -14.33
N LYS A 143 6.80 -11.83 -13.18
CA LYS A 143 7.98 -11.09 -12.73
C LYS A 143 9.22 -11.98 -12.68
N ASN A 144 9.10 -13.19 -12.13
CA ASN A 144 10.22 -14.12 -12.04
C ASN A 144 10.72 -14.58 -13.41
N LYS A 145 9.82 -14.79 -14.37
CA LYS A 145 10.19 -15.07 -15.77
C LYS A 145 10.92 -13.91 -16.42
N ILE A 146 10.50 -12.69 -16.15
CA ILE A 146 11.14 -11.47 -16.68
C ILE A 146 12.56 -11.31 -16.11
N LYS A 147 12.78 -11.62 -14.84
CA LYS A 147 14.12 -11.61 -14.24
C LYS A 147 15.11 -12.49 -14.98
N ASP A 148 14.68 -13.62 -15.50
CA ASP A 148 15.52 -14.56 -16.23
C ASP A 148 15.90 -14.04 -17.62
N ILE A 149 15.16 -13.08 -18.16
CA ILE A 149 15.42 -12.45 -19.47
C ILE A 149 16.38 -11.26 -19.33
N PHE A 150 16.22 -10.49 -18.27
CA PHE A 150 17.01 -9.30 -17.97
C PHE A 150 18.01 -9.57 -16.85
#